data_673ca8fa0c181bfff9cbea6aafdfa605
#
_entry.id   673ca8fa0c181bfff9cbea6aafdfa605
#
_cell.length_a   1.000
_cell.length_b   1.000
_cell.length_c   1.000
_cell.angle_alpha   90.00
_cell.angle_beta   90.00
_cell.angle_gamma   90.00
#
_symmetry.space_group_name_H-M   'P 1'
#
loop_
_entity.id
_entity.type
_entity.pdbx_description
1 polymer ?
#
loop_
_entity_poly.entity_id
_entity_poly.type
_entity_poly.pdbx_seq_one_letter_code
_entity_poly.pdbx_strand_id
1 'polypeptide(L)'
;DARAGRLADIYFPRFAERLNDVPSAGQIIRLAFAGNHSKGAIFRNGDALVTPEMTAMFDRVSQKINGFYFGRYDIRFDDFSAIQRGEEAFTIIEINGAGAESTHIWDANVSLLQAWRDLMRQCYFAWKIGAANSKAGAAVLTVGALWADYRHEKRVSKFYPSTF
;
A
#
# COMPACT_ATOMS: atom_id res chain seq x y z
N ASP A 1 -20.84 -2.11 9.33
CA ASP A 1 -20.38 -1.38 8.14
C ASP A 1 -20.60 -2.24 6.91
N ALA A 2 -21.31 -1.73 5.91
CA ALA A 2 -21.63 -2.45 4.67
C ALA A 2 -20.37 -2.94 3.92
N ARG A 3 -19.24 -2.22 4.07
CA ARG A 3 -17.94 -2.63 3.49
C ARG A 3 -17.38 -3.86 4.17
N ALA A 4 -17.58 -4.01 5.48
CA ALA A 4 -17.15 -5.19 6.23
C ALA A 4 -17.91 -6.45 5.80
N GLY A 5 -19.16 -6.31 5.37
CA GLY A 5 -19.95 -7.44 4.85
C GLY A 5 -19.32 -8.14 3.65
N ARG A 6 -18.57 -7.43 2.81
CA ARG A 6 -17.84 -8.02 1.67
C ARG A 6 -16.64 -8.88 2.09
N LEU A 7 -16.18 -8.75 3.33
CA LEU A 7 -15.08 -9.51 3.92
C LEU A 7 -15.56 -10.52 4.96
N ALA A 8 -16.84 -10.89 4.89
CA ALA A 8 -17.47 -11.85 5.80
C ALA A 8 -16.70 -13.17 5.85
N ASP A 9 -16.24 -13.67 4.70
CA ASP A 9 -15.47 -14.91 4.59
C ASP A 9 -14.13 -14.86 5.35
N ILE A 10 -13.60 -13.66 5.61
CA ILE A 10 -12.39 -13.45 6.42
C ILE A 10 -12.75 -13.30 7.90
N TYR A 11 -13.81 -12.55 8.18
CA TYR A 11 -14.17 -12.23 9.58
C TYR A 11 -14.88 -13.36 10.29
N PHE A 12 -15.82 -14.06 9.66
CA PHE A 12 -16.59 -15.10 10.31
C PHE A 12 -15.73 -16.25 10.84
N PRO A 13 -14.79 -16.82 10.10
CA PRO A 13 -13.89 -17.82 10.66
C PRO A 13 -13.02 -17.28 11.82
N ARG A 14 -12.56 -16.03 11.70
CA ARG A 14 -11.72 -15.38 12.72
C ARG A 14 -12.42 -15.17 14.05
N PHE A 15 -13.70 -14.90 14.01
CA PHE A 15 -14.53 -14.64 15.20
C PHE A 15 -15.57 -15.73 15.46
N ALA A 16 -15.34 -16.96 14.95
CA ALA A 16 -16.31 -18.06 15.02
C ALA A 16 -16.84 -18.29 16.44
N GLU A 17 -15.98 -18.25 17.46
CA GLU A 17 -16.36 -18.46 18.87
C GLU A 17 -17.11 -17.28 19.48
N ARG A 18 -17.12 -16.12 18.83
CA ARG A 18 -17.67 -14.87 19.34
C ARG A 18 -18.82 -14.31 18.49
N LEU A 19 -19.32 -15.08 17.54
CA LEU A 19 -20.41 -14.63 16.66
C LEU A 19 -21.72 -14.36 17.40
N ASN A 20 -21.93 -15.00 18.55
CA ASN A 20 -23.10 -14.82 19.39
C ASN A 20 -22.91 -13.76 20.50
N ASP A 21 -21.72 -13.16 20.61
CA ASP A 21 -21.48 -12.10 21.58
C ASP A 21 -22.29 -10.85 21.23
N VAL A 22 -22.92 -10.26 22.20
CA VAL A 22 -23.58 -8.95 22.07
C VAL A 22 -22.67 -7.89 22.69
N PRO A 23 -22.01 -7.06 21.85
CA PRO A 23 -21.13 -6.02 22.36
C PRO A 23 -21.88 -4.99 23.20
N SER A 24 -21.23 -4.45 24.22
CA SER A 24 -21.76 -3.33 24.99
C SER A 24 -21.93 -2.09 24.10
N ALA A 25 -22.86 -1.20 24.44
CA ALA A 25 -23.05 0.06 23.73
C ALA A 25 -21.75 0.87 23.70
N GLY A 26 -21.33 1.29 22.50
CA GLY A 26 -20.07 2.04 22.30
C GLY A 26 -18.79 1.20 22.29
N GLN A 27 -18.86 -0.11 22.48
CA GLN A 27 -17.70 -0.98 22.41
C GLN A 27 -17.17 -1.06 20.98
N ILE A 28 -15.86 -0.82 20.80
CA ILE A 28 -15.19 -0.96 19.51
C ILE A 28 -14.61 -2.36 19.39
N ILE A 29 -15.05 -3.12 18.38
CA ILE A 29 -14.48 -4.42 18.03
C ILE A 29 -13.57 -4.26 16.82
N ARG A 30 -12.27 -4.53 17.01
CA ARG A 30 -11.30 -4.48 15.93
C ARG A 30 -11.37 -5.76 15.09
N LEU A 31 -11.80 -5.65 13.84
CA LEU A 31 -11.95 -6.78 12.92
C LEU A 31 -10.65 -7.19 12.23
N ALA A 32 -9.74 -6.23 11.99
CA ALA A 32 -8.44 -6.48 11.39
C ALA A 32 -7.33 -5.74 12.16
N PHE A 33 -6.16 -6.35 12.25
CA PHE A 33 -5.00 -5.79 12.95
C PHE A 33 -3.92 -5.31 11.96
N ALA A 34 -3.75 -6.01 10.84
CA ALA A 34 -2.79 -5.68 9.80
C ALA A 34 -3.45 -4.85 8.71
N GLY A 35 -2.73 -3.86 8.17
CA GLY A 35 -3.14 -3.05 7.03
C GLY A 35 -3.05 -3.80 5.69
N ASN A 36 -3.46 -5.06 5.65
CA ASN A 36 -3.40 -5.91 4.48
C ASN A 36 -4.82 -6.32 4.07
N HIS A 37 -5.15 -6.16 2.77
CA HIS A 37 -6.46 -6.47 2.21
C HIS A 37 -6.83 -7.95 2.42
N SER A 38 -5.92 -8.88 2.16
CA SER A 38 -6.16 -10.33 2.36
C SER A 38 -6.38 -10.70 3.82
N LYS A 39 -5.97 -9.83 4.76
CA LYS A 39 -6.21 -10.01 6.21
C LYS A 39 -7.41 -9.21 6.73
N GLY A 40 -8.24 -8.67 5.83
CA GLY A 40 -9.49 -8.00 6.19
C GLY A 40 -9.37 -6.50 6.42
N ALA A 41 -8.26 -5.85 6.05
CA ALA A 41 -8.21 -4.39 6.07
C ALA A 41 -9.09 -3.81 4.95
N ILE A 42 -9.85 -2.77 5.27
CA ILE A 42 -10.67 -2.03 4.30
C ILE A 42 -9.86 -0.85 3.79
N PHE A 43 -9.54 -0.87 2.51
CA PHE A 43 -8.91 0.26 1.84
C PHE A 43 -9.94 1.28 1.39
N ARG A 44 -9.54 2.55 1.41
CA ARG A 44 -10.38 3.67 0.96
C ARG A 44 -9.56 4.57 0.04
N ASN A 45 -10.21 5.08 -0.99
CA ASN A 45 -9.61 6.12 -1.81
C ASN A 45 -9.52 7.43 -1.01
N GLY A 46 -8.32 7.94 -0.85
CA GLY A 46 -8.01 9.17 -0.13
C GLY A 46 -7.69 10.37 -1.04
N ASP A 47 -7.85 10.26 -2.36
CA ASP A 47 -7.45 11.31 -3.31
C ASP A 47 -8.04 12.68 -2.98
N ALA A 48 -9.31 12.72 -2.56
CA ALA A 48 -9.98 13.96 -2.16
C ALA A 48 -9.45 14.59 -0.86
N LEU A 49 -8.62 13.86 -0.12
CA LEU A 49 -8.04 14.30 1.15
C LEU A 49 -6.62 14.88 0.98
N VAL A 50 -6.03 14.73 -0.21
CA VAL A 50 -4.68 15.21 -0.52
C VAL A 50 -4.68 16.73 -0.65
N THR A 51 -3.78 17.40 0.08
CA THR A 51 -3.57 18.84 0.01
C THR A 51 -2.23 19.18 -0.66
N PRO A 52 -2.06 20.40 -1.17
CA PRO A 52 -0.77 20.87 -1.68
C PRO A 52 0.34 20.80 -0.61
N GLU A 53 0.02 21.14 0.63
CA GLU A 53 0.93 21.12 1.77
C GLU A 53 1.40 19.69 2.08
N MET A 54 0.45 18.74 2.09
CA MET A 54 0.73 17.31 2.24
C MET A 54 1.65 16.82 1.11
N THR A 55 1.37 17.17 -0.13
CA THR A 55 2.20 16.82 -1.28
C THR A 55 3.62 17.35 -1.13
N ALA A 56 3.77 18.64 -0.84
CA ALA A 56 5.07 19.28 -0.64
C ALA A 56 5.85 18.66 0.54
N MET A 57 5.17 18.24 1.59
CA MET A 57 5.79 17.57 2.72
C MET A 57 6.33 16.19 2.33
N PHE A 58 5.56 15.36 1.64
CA PHE A 58 6.04 14.04 1.17
C PHE A 58 7.14 14.16 0.13
N ASP A 59 7.14 15.19 -0.72
CA ASP A 59 8.26 15.48 -1.62
C ASP A 59 9.54 15.77 -0.84
N ARG A 60 9.48 16.60 0.19
CA ARG A 60 10.66 16.87 1.06
C ARG A 60 11.17 15.61 1.76
N VAL A 61 10.27 14.76 2.24
CA VAL A 61 10.63 13.48 2.87
C VAL A 61 11.32 12.57 1.86
N SER A 62 10.75 12.44 0.65
CA SER A 62 11.29 11.58 -0.41
C SER A 62 12.66 12.04 -0.89
N GLN A 63 12.90 13.35 -0.97
CA GLN A 63 14.20 13.93 -1.37
C GLN A 63 15.32 13.65 -0.35
N LYS A 64 14.98 13.38 0.91
CA LYS A 64 15.96 12.95 1.93
C LYS A 64 16.47 11.52 1.70
N ILE A 65 15.78 10.72 0.89
CA ILE A 65 16.13 9.32 0.61
C ILE A 65 16.82 9.27 -0.76
N ASN A 66 18.13 9.09 -0.74
CA ASN A 66 18.92 9.06 -1.98
C ASN A 66 18.48 7.91 -2.90
N GLY A 67 18.16 8.23 -4.14
CA GLY A 67 17.75 7.25 -5.16
C GLY A 67 16.27 6.80 -5.07
N PHE A 68 15.48 7.35 -4.16
CA PHE A 68 14.05 7.06 -4.08
C PHE A 68 13.24 8.04 -4.94
N TYR A 69 12.94 7.63 -6.16
CA TYR A 69 12.23 8.45 -7.14
C TYR A 69 10.77 8.02 -7.35
N PHE A 70 10.42 6.83 -6.88
CA PHE A 70 9.10 6.26 -7.06
C PHE A 70 8.86 5.12 -6.07
N GLY A 71 7.68 5.10 -5.45
CA GLY A 71 7.30 4.06 -4.51
C GLY A 71 6.07 4.42 -3.68
N ARG A 72 5.84 3.66 -2.63
CA ARG A 72 4.74 3.85 -1.69
C ARG A 72 5.29 3.82 -0.26
N TYR A 73 4.84 4.78 0.55
CA TYR A 73 5.02 4.76 2.00
C TYR A 73 3.79 4.14 2.66
N ASP A 74 3.98 3.16 3.50
CA ASP A 74 2.98 2.73 4.45
C ASP A 74 3.28 3.47 5.77
N ILE A 75 2.37 4.35 6.17
CA ILE A 75 2.56 5.26 7.31
C ILE A 75 1.55 5.00 8.41
N ARG A 76 1.94 5.33 9.63
CA ARG A 76 1.05 5.40 10.79
C ARG A 76 1.03 6.82 11.32
N PHE A 77 -0.14 7.30 11.70
CA PHE A 77 -0.35 8.64 12.24
C PHE A 77 -1.49 8.61 13.26
N ASP A 78 -1.49 9.59 14.15
CA ASP A 78 -2.56 9.79 15.14
C ASP A 78 -3.50 10.93 14.72
N ASP A 79 -2.97 12.02 14.15
CA ASP A 79 -3.74 13.16 13.64
C ASP A 79 -3.54 13.35 12.15
N PHE A 80 -4.57 13.02 11.37
CA PHE A 80 -4.55 13.20 9.93
C PHE A 80 -4.58 14.68 9.52
N SER A 81 -5.19 15.54 10.33
CA SER A 81 -5.25 16.98 10.05
C SER A 81 -3.87 17.63 10.09
N ALA A 82 -2.97 17.16 10.95
CA ALA A 82 -1.58 17.60 10.98
C ALA A 82 -0.87 17.28 9.65
N ILE A 83 -1.06 16.07 9.14
CA ILE A 83 -0.50 15.65 7.84
C ILE A 83 -1.05 16.52 6.69
N GLN A 84 -2.37 16.82 6.70
CA GLN A 84 -2.96 17.69 5.69
C GLN A 84 -2.41 19.12 5.72
N ARG A 85 -1.96 19.60 6.88
CA ARG A 85 -1.24 20.88 7.02
C ARG A 85 0.24 20.81 6.62
N GLY A 86 0.74 19.64 6.21
CA GLY A 86 2.14 19.45 5.82
C GLY A 86 3.11 19.25 6.97
N GLU A 87 2.62 18.85 8.15
CA GLU A 87 3.42 18.50 9.31
C GLU A 87 3.91 17.03 9.20
N GLU A 88 5.16 16.76 9.55
CA GLU A 88 5.75 15.42 9.56
C GLU A 88 5.28 14.61 10.80
N ALA A 89 3.96 14.59 11.06
CA ALA A 89 3.31 13.95 12.22
C ALA A 89 2.93 12.48 11.94
N PHE A 90 3.87 11.69 11.43
CA PHE A 90 3.67 10.28 11.09
C PHE A 90 4.94 9.47 11.27
N THR A 91 4.77 8.14 11.33
CA THR A 91 5.87 7.18 11.28
C THR A 91 5.77 6.37 10.00
N ILE A 92 6.86 6.29 9.24
CA ILE A 92 6.95 5.37 8.10
C ILE A 92 7.17 3.95 8.66
N ILE A 93 6.25 3.04 8.35
CA ILE A 93 6.32 1.64 8.75
C ILE A 93 7.07 0.84 7.69
N GLU A 94 6.79 1.15 6.41
CA GLU A 94 7.34 0.42 5.29
C GLU A 94 7.53 1.35 4.09
N ILE A 95 8.60 1.13 3.33
CA ILE A 95 8.88 1.79 2.06
C ILE A 95 8.86 0.71 0.98
N ASN A 96 7.89 0.82 0.09
CA ASN A 96 7.73 -0.07 -1.05
C ASN A 96 8.28 0.60 -2.31
N GLY A 97 9.07 -0.14 -3.09
CA GLY A 97 9.68 0.36 -4.33
C GLY A 97 8.73 0.41 -5.52
N ALA A 98 9.32 0.47 -6.71
CA ALA A 98 8.61 0.68 -7.97
C ALA A 98 7.58 -0.41 -8.35
N GLY A 99 7.64 -1.59 -7.73
CA GLY A 99 6.68 -2.67 -7.94
C GLY A 99 5.41 -2.58 -7.08
N ALA A 100 5.33 -1.59 -6.18
CA ALA A 100 4.15 -1.43 -5.33
C ALA A 100 3.01 -0.74 -6.09
N GLU A 101 1.82 -1.34 -6.04
CA GLU A 101 0.61 -0.71 -6.55
C GLU A 101 0.03 0.32 -5.58
N SER A 102 -0.71 1.29 -6.12
CA SER A 102 -1.49 2.25 -5.34
C SER A 102 -2.71 1.56 -4.73
N THR A 103 -2.80 1.52 -3.40
CA THR A 103 -3.80 0.71 -2.68
C THR A 103 -5.23 1.24 -2.76
N HIS A 104 -5.45 2.47 -3.23
CA HIS A 104 -6.80 3.03 -3.44
C HIS A 104 -7.62 2.21 -4.46
N ILE A 105 -6.97 1.48 -5.37
CA ILE A 105 -7.64 0.60 -6.35
C ILE A 105 -8.47 -0.51 -5.69
N TRP A 106 -8.20 -0.82 -4.44
CA TRP A 106 -8.93 -1.79 -3.64
C TRP A 106 -10.15 -1.21 -2.92
N ASP A 107 -10.41 0.10 -3.05
CA ASP A 107 -11.67 0.69 -2.56
C ASP A 107 -12.84 0.14 -3.35
N ALA A 108 -13.87 -0.30 -2.65
CA ALA A 108 -15.07 -0.87 -3.23
C ALA A 108 -15.85 0.10 -4.17
N ASN A 109 -15.57 1.39 -4.09
CA ASN A 109 -16.19 2.43 -4.92
C ASN A 109 -15.36 2.76 -6.18
N VAL A 110 -14.14 2.22 -6.30
CA VAL A 110 -13.30 2.39 -7.49
C VAL A 110 -13.75 1.39 -8.55
N SER A 111 -14.07 1.88 -9.75
CA SER A 111 -14.43 1.03 -10.86
C SER A 111 -13.20 0.29 -11.42
N LEU A 112 -13.42 -0.88 -12.03
CA LEU A 112 -12.36 -1.65 -12.67
C LEU A 112 -11.60 -0.81 -13.72
N LEU A 113 -12.32 -0.03 -14.53
CA LEU A 113 -11.72 0.83 -15.56
C LEU A 113 -10.84 1.91 -14.94
N GLN A 114 -11.26 2.51 -13.83
CA GLN A 114 -10.46 3.47 -13.09
C GLN A 114 -9.20 2.82 -12.51
N ALA A 115 -9.33 1.66 -11.86
CA ALA A 115 -8.19 0.91 -11.34
C ALA A 115 -7.17 0.59 -12.43
N TRP A 116 -7.61 0.11 -13.59
CA TRP A 116 -6.75 -0.15 -14.74
C TRP A 116 -6.04 1.10 -15.27
N ARG A 117 -6.77 2.20 -15.41
CA ARG A 117 -6.19 3.48 -15.84
C ARG A 117 -5.11 3.95 -14.88
N ASP A 118 -5.35 3.86 -13.59
CA ASP A 118 -4.43 4.34 -12.57
C ASP A 118 -3.17 3.44 -12.48
N LEU A 119 -3.32 2.12 -12.60
CA LEU A 119 -2.19 1.20 -12.72
C LEU A 119 -1.36 1.46 -13.98
N MET A 120 -1.98 1.65 -15.13
CA MET A 120 -1.26 1.96 -16.37
C MET A 120 -0.52 3.29 -16.29
N ARG A 121 -1.12 4.29 -15.65
CA ARG A 121 -0.47 5.58 -15.40
C ARG A 121 0.73 5.43 -14.46
N GLN A 122 0.59 4.64 -13.42
CA GLN A 122 1.69 4.30 -12.49
C GLN A 122 2.86 3.62 -13.23
N CYS A 123 2.57 2.58 -14.01
CA CYS A 123 3.58 1.90 -14.84
C CYS A 123 4.27 2.85 -15.81
N TYR A 124 3.53 3.76 -16.44
CA TYR A 124 4.09 4.76 -17.35
C TYR A 124 5.08 5.69 -16.64
N PHE A 125 4.75 6.20 -15.45
CA PHE A 125 5.68 7.05 -14.70
C PHE A 125 6.89 6.27 -14.21
N ALA A 126 6.73 5.05 -13.71
CA ALA A 126 7.84 4.20 -13.31
C ALA A 126 8.78 3.94 -14.48
N TRP A 127 8.24 3.66 -15.67
CA TRP A 127 9.03 3.49 -16.88
C TRP A 127 9.79 4.79 -17.27
N LYS A 128 9.14 5.95 -17.24
CA LYS A 128 9.80 7.24 -17.55
C LYS A 128 10.95 7.54 -16.61
N ILE A 129 10.74 7.31 -15.31
CA ILE A 129 11.78 7.52 -14.28
C ILE A 129 12.93 6.54 -14.51
N GLY A 130 12.63 5.26 -14.74
CA GLY A 130 13.66 4.25 -15.04
C GLY A 130 14.47 4.58 -16.29
N ALA A 131 13.82 5.05 -17.36
CA ALA A 131 14.49 5.47 -18.58
C ALA A 131 15.39 6.71 -18.37
N ALA A 132 14.95 7.66 -17.53
CA ALA A 132 15.77 8.83 -17.18
C ALA A 132 17.00 8.42 -16.36
N ASN A 133 16.82 7.56 -15.36
CA ASN A 133 17.91 7.06 -14.53
C ASN A 133 18.93 6.24 -15.33
N SER A 134 18.45 5.41 -16.27
CA SER A 134 19.33 4.66 -17.18
C SER A 134 20.19 5.60 -18.06
N LYS A 135 19.59 6.67 -18.59
CA LYS A 135 20.33 7.70 -19.34
C LYS A 135 21.36 8.44 -18.48
N ALA A 136 21.09 8.57 -17.18
CA ALA A 136 22.00 9.17 -16.20
C ALA A 136 23.09 8.19 -15.71
N GLY A 137 23.15 6.97 -16.27
CA GLY A 137 24.18 5.97 -15.95
C GLY A 137 23.81 4.94 -14.88
N ALA A 138 22.55 4.90 -14.45
CA ALA A 138 22.11 3.84 -13.55
C ALA A 138 22.15 2.47 -14.26
N ALA A 139 22.66 1.45 -13.56
CA ALA A 139 22.71 0.09 -14.08
C ALA A 139 21.30 -0.45 -14.31
N VAL A 140 21.08 -1.05 -15.47
CA VAL A 140 19.82 -1.70 -15.82
C VAL A 140 19.97 -3.20 -15.61
N LEU A 141 19.04 -3.80 -14.90
CA LEU A 141 18.99 -5.25 -14.74
C LEU A 141 18.67 -5.91 -16.09
N THR A 142 19.49 -6.87 -16.49
CA THR A 142 19.20 -7.64 -17.70
C THR A 142 18.06 -8.63 -17.45
N VAL A 143 17.36 -9.03 -18.51
CA VAL A 143 16.29 -10.05 -18.42
C VAL A 143 16.81 -11.36 -17.84
N GLY A 144 18.08 -11.75 -18.19
CA GLY A 144 18.72 -12.94 -17.64
C GLY A 144 18.98 -12.83 -16.13
N ALA A 145 19.45 -11.68 -15.64
CA ALA A 145 19.65 -11.43 -14.23
C ALA A 145 18.31 -11.44 -13.47
N LEU A 146 17.28 -10.76 -13.99
CA LEU A 146 15.93 -10.76 -13.40
C LEU A 146 15.39 -12.19 -13.30
N TRP A 147 15.58 -13.02 -14.32
CA TRP A 147 15.15 -14.42 -14.29
C TRP A 147 15.92 -15.24 -13.27
N ALA A 148 17.23 -15.02 -13.13
CA ALA A 148 18.05 -15.67 -12.11
C ALA A 148 17.58 -15.31 -10.69
N ASP A 149 17.31 -14.03 -10.43
CA ASP A 149 16.81 -13.54 -9.15
C ASP A 149 15.44 -14.13 -8.82
N TYR A 150 14.51 -14.16 -9.78
CA TYR A 150 13.21 -14.78 -9.62
C TYR A 150 13.31 -16.28 -9.26
N ARG A 151 14.20 -17.00 -9.93
CA ARG A 151 14.44 -18.42 -9.61
C ARG A 151 15.06 -18.60 -8.23
N HIS A 152 15.94 -17.69 -7.84
CA HIS A 152 16.55 -17.69 -6.51
C HIS A 152 15.48 -17.43 -5.44
N GLU A 153 14.68 -16.40 -5.59
CA GLU A 153 13.56 -16.08 -4.70
C GLU A 153 12.62 -17.28 -4.54
N LYS A 154 12.16 -17.87 -5.63
CA LYS A 154 11.30 -19.07 -5.60
C LYS A 154 11.90 -20.23 -4.84
N ARG A 155 13.22 -20.35 -4.85
CA ARG A 155 13.94 -21.41 -4.11
C ARG A 155 13.96 -21.11 -2.61
N VAL A 156 14.28 -19.87 -2.26
CA VAL A 156 14.40 -19.44 -0.87
C VAL A 156 13.04 -19.35 -0.19
N SER A 157 12.00 -18.87 -0.88
CA SER A 157 10.64 -18.73 -0.35
C SER A 157 10.04 -20.04 0.16
N LYS A 158 10.52 -21.19 -0.30
CA LYS A 158 10.08 -22.50 0.20
C LYS A 158 10.43 -22.75 1.67
N PHE A 159 11.40 -22.03 2.20
CA PHE A 159 11.88 -22.17 3.58
C PHE A 159 11.19 -21.17 4.54
N TYR A 160 10.37 -20.28 4.02
CA TYR A 160 9.64 -19.30 4.82
C TYR A 160 8.17 -19.71 4.98
N PRO A 161 7.57 -19.45 6.14
CA PRO A 161 6.13 -19.67 6.30
C PRO A 161 5.33 -18.84 5.32
N SER A 162 4.23 -19.40 4.83
CA SER A 162 3.27 -18.65 4.01
C SER A 162 2.77 -17.42 4.78
N THR A 163 2.76 -16.27 4.14
CA THR A 163 2.20 -15.03 4.69
C THR A 163 0.67 -14.91 4.48
N PHE A 164 0.06 -15.95 3.88
CA PHE A 164 -1.38 -16.02 3.58
C PHE A 164 -2.13 -16.90 4.58
#